data_cbd5bf05ad5c27a5ffa1843335eef99b
#
_entry.id   cbd5bf05ad5c27a5ffa1843335eef99b
#
_cell.length_a   1.000
_cell.length_b   1.000
_cell.length_c   1.000
_cell.angle_alpha   90.00
_cell.angle_beta   90.00
_cell.angle_gamma   90.00
#
_symmetry.space_group_name_H-M   'P 1'
#
loop_
_entity.id
_entity.type
_entity.pdbx_description
1 polymer ?
#
loop_
_entity_poly.entity_id
_entity_poly.type
_entity_poly.pdbx_seq_one_letter_code
_entity_poly.pdbx_strand_id
1 'polypeptide(L)'
;MIRGLLVLSIAVLATAPASTSQPAPSQPHTSPSHVIRGEDGLIRAYDLILDGRFDALEAELARACGPAPVEACHVLDATALWWRILLDPDSRALDDDFSTSVDRAIRTTSAWTTRAPDDAEAWFYLGGAYAARVQWRVLREERLAAARDGKRIKDALERALLLDPGLDDAYFGIGLYRYYADVAPTAAKILRFLLLLPGGDREEGLAQMLRARTRGRLLQGEADYQLHVIYLWYEEETVRALELLRDLQRRHPGNPLFLAQIAEIQDVYQHDVIASLESWRTLLEQSRTERVEAADIAEVRARLGVARHLDALGLTDEAIDQLEEVIAREPLAPHGALSLAHLRLGEARDRLNARAEAVAAYRTAWRLAPSEPIAVATSSGSRVNIRREASEGLSRVPNARHAEGFRLSLEGWRELEQKNVPAAASALERALALNPRDPIARYRYGRALEARGDDTGALAELEATVRDARLAPAPLVGDAYMEIARLHERAGRRAQAIAAYQIASTLFGAAQATHTAASRALTRLQR
;
A
#
# COMPACT_ATOMS: atom_id res chain seq x y z
N MET A 1 -5.33 -4.55 -14.96
CA MET A 1 -5.58 -4.43 -16.41
C MET A 1 -6.85 -3.63 -16.63
N ILE A 2 -6.79 -2.31 -16.72
CA ILE A 2 -7.70 -1.43 -17.47
C ILE A 2 -6.98 -0.06 -17.51
N ARG A 3 -5.93 0.03 -18.30
CA ARG A 3 -5.45 1.26 -18.94
C ARG A 3 -5.24 0.90 -20.39
N GLY A 4 -6.12 1.38 -21.24
CA GLY A 4 -6.01 1.34 -22.69
C GLY A 4 -7.37 1.50 -23.32
N LEU A 5 -7.72 2.72 -23.76
CA LEU A 5 -8.40 2.95 -25.03
C LEU A 5 -8.61 4.45 -25.28
N LEU A 6 -7.95 4.87 -26.33
CA LEU A 6 -8.27 5.90 -27.33
C LEU A 6 -8.58 7.35 -26.87
N VAL A 7 -7.61 8.17 -27.16
CA VAL A 7 -7.77 9.60 -27.45
C VAL A 7 -8.53 9.74 -28.79
N LEU A 8 -9.72 10.31 -28.75
CA LEU A 8 -10.40 10.81 -29.94
C LEU A 8 -10.58 12.33 -29.78
N SER A 9 -9.81 13.09 -30.51
CA SER A 9 -9.89 14.54 -30.57
C SER A 9 -11.16 14.96 -31.32
N ILE A 10 -12.04 15.70 -30.66
CA ILE A 10 -13.12 16.45 -31.33
C ILE A 10 -12.97 17.92 -30.95
N ALA A 11 -12.69 18.71 -31.95
CA ALA A 11 -12.68 20.17 -31.88
C ALA A 11 -14.10 20.69 -31.66
N VAL A 12 -14.30 21.52 -30.62
CA VAL A 12 -15.56 22.25 -30.42
C VAL A 12 -15.30 23.75 -30.55
N LEU A 13 -16.07 24.33 -31.43
CA LEU A 13 -16.13 25.77 -31.72
C LEU A 13 -16.56 26.56 -30.45
N ALA A 14 -15.85 27.66 -30.22
CA ALA A 14 -16.16 28.62 -29.19
C ALA A 14 -17.41 29.42 -29.54
N THR A 15 -18.40 29.47 -28.65
CA THR A 15 -19.45 30.48 -28.58
C THR A 15 -19.32 31.27 -27.29
N ALA A 16 -19.43 32.61 -27.42
CA ALA A 16 -19.21 33.57 -26.35
C ALA A 16 -20.23 33.48 -25.19
N PRO A 17 -19.86 33.88 -23.97
CA PRO A 17 -20.71 33.72 -22.80
C PRO A 17 -21.76 34.83 -22.68
N ALA A 18 -22.98 34.43 -22.36
CA ALA A 18 -24.03 35.32 -21.85
C ALA A 18 -23.73 35.62 -20.35
N SER A 19 -23.77 36.90 -20.02
CA SER A 19 -23.59 37.39 -18.64
C SER A 19 -24.77 36.95 -17.77
N THR A 20 -24.50 36.03 -16.83
CA THR A 20 -25.42 35.71 -15.75
C THR A 20 -24.95 36.39 -14.47
N SER A 21 -25.83 37.19 -13.87
CA SER A 21 -25.67 37.82 -12.56
C SER A 21 -25.37 36.76 -11.49
N GLN A 22 -24.22 36.88 -10.79
CA GLN A 22 -23.90 36.09 -9.61
C GLN A 22 -24.94 36.34 -8.51
N PRO A 23 -25.53 35.30 -7.92
CA PRO A 23 -26.23 35.44 -6.64
C PRO A 23 -25.21 35.76 -5.54
N ALA A 24 -25.58 36.64 -4.63
CA ALA A 24 -24.78 37.02 -3.49
C ALA A 24 -24.39 35.81 -2.65
N PRO A 25 -23.16 35.77 -2.05
CA PRO A 25 -22.75 34.66 -1.21
C PRO A 25 -23.69 34.54 -0.01
N SER A 26 -24.44 33.43 0.03
CA SER A 26 -25.19 33.04 1.22
C SER A 26 -24.23 32.85 2.38
N GLN A 27 -24.43 33.56 3.49
CA GLN A 27 -23.68 33.35 4.72
C GLN A 27 -23.79 31.86 5.12
N PRO A 28 -22.71 31.23 5.57
CA PRO A 28 -22.79 29.87 6.06
C PRO A 28 -23.67 29.86 7.34
N HIS A 29 -24.86 29.30 7.22
CA HIS A 29 -25.65 28.95 8.40
C HIS A 29 -24.88 27.89 9.18
N THR A 30 -24.18 28.27 10.22
CA THR A 30 -23.58 27.36 11.19
C THR A 30 -24.70 26.82 12.09
N SER A 31 -25.39 25.79 11.61
CA SER A 31 -26.21 24.96 12.51
C SER A 31 -25.29 24.36 13.58
N PRO A 32 -25.70 24.29 14.85
CA PRO A 32 -24.91 23.59 15.86
C PRO A 32 -24.73 22.14 15.43
N SER A 33 -23.51 21.59 15.66
CA SER A 33 -23.22 20.19 15.33
C SER A 33 -24.12 19.27 16.16
N HIS A 34 -24.69 18.26 15.53
CA HIS A 34 -25.47 17.22 16.21
C HIS A 34 -24.56 16.37 17.10
N VAL A 35 -25.01 16.08 18.31
CA VAL A 35 -24.32 15.14 19.21
C VAL A 35 -25.04 13.80 19.15
N ILE A 36 -24.35 12.79 18.64
CA ILE A 36 -24.86 11.43 18.51
C ILE A 36 -25.11 10.82 19.90
N ARG A 37 -26.21 10.08 20.09
CA ARG A 37 -26.50 9.43 21.37
C ARG A 37 -25.45 8.40 21.74
N GLY A 38 -24.85 8.56 22.93
CA GLY A 38 -23.77 7.70 23.41
C GLY A 38 -22.45 7.86 22.65
N GLU A 39 -22.25 9.03 21.99
CA GLU A 39 -21.16 9.34 21.08
C GLU A 39 -19.79 8.97 21.63
N ASP A 40 -19.43 9.35 22.85
CA ASP A 40 -18.11 9.10 23.42
C ASP A 40 -17.80 7.58 23.55
N GLY A 41 -18.80 6.76 23.87
CA GLY A 41 -18.68 5.30 23.91
C GLY A 41 -18.46 4.70 22.53
N LEU A 42 -19.23 5.20 21.54
CA LEU A 42 -19.12 4.73 20.15
C LEU A 42 -17.79 5.16 19.50
N ILE A 43 -17.28 6.36 19.82
CA ILE A 43 -15.94 6.81 19.38
C ILE A 43 -14.87 5.87 19.93
N ARG A 44 -14.87 5.55 21.24
CA ARG A 44 -13.90 4.62 21.81
C ARG A 44 -13.99 3.23 21.16
N ALA A 45 -15.20 2.75 20.89
CA ALA A 45 -15.37 1.47 20.19
C ALA A 45 -14.81 1.53 18.75
N TYR A 46 -15.05 2.64 18.05
CA TYR A 46 -14.52 2.84 16.69
C TYR A 46 -12.99 2.97 16.68
N ASP A 47 -12.41 3.64 17.66
CA ASP A 47 -10.94 3.73 17.83
C ASP A 47 -10.32 2.36 18.05
N LEU A 48 -10.97 1.47 18.81
CA LEU A 48 -10.52 0.06 18.96
C LEU A 48 -10.58 -0.69 17.63
N ILE A 49 -11.62 -0.46 16.82
CA ILE A 49 -11.73 -1.06 15.47
C ILE A 49 -10.56 -0.58 14.59
N LEU A 50 -10.31 0.73 14.55
CA LEU A 50 -9.23 1.33 13.76
C LEU A 50 -7.84 0.92 14.26
N ASP A 51 -7.68 0.68 15.56
CA ASP A 51 -6.42 0.20 16.15
C ASP A 51 -6.24 -1.33 15.99
N GLY A 52 -7.27 -2.03 15.46
CA GLY A 52 -7.25 -3.48 15.26
C GLY A 52 -7.53 -4.29 16.52
N ARG A 53 -7.84 -3.67 17.65
CA ARG A 53 -8.03 -4.29 18.97
C ARG A 53 -9.43 -4.93 19.11
N PHE A 54 -9.69 -5.90 18.25
CA PHE A 54 -11.01 -6.55 18.15
C PHE A 54 -11.38 -7.32 19.42
N ASP A 55 -10.43 -7.88 20.15
CA ASP A 55 -10.67 -8.61 21.39
C ASP A 55 -11.18 -7.69 22.53
N ALA A 56 -10.73 -6.43 22.52
CA ALA A 56 -11.20 -5.43 23.49
C ALA A 56 -12.57 -4.82 23.11
N LEU A 57 -12.98 -4.95 21.86
CA LEU A 57 -14.16 -4.30 21.32
C LEU A 57 -15.46 -4.79 21.95
N GLU A 58 -15.62 -6.09 22.18
CA GLU A 58 -16.84 -6.67 22.77
C GLU A 58 -17.16 -6.04 24.13
N ALA A 59 -16.15 -5.89 24.98
CA ALA A 59 -16.30 -5.26 26.29
C ALA A 59 -16.61 -3.77 26.19
N GLU A 60 -16.06 -3.05 25.19
CA GLU A 60 -16.38 -1.64 24.98
C GLU A 60 -17.78 -1.44 24.41
N LEU A 61 -18.21 -2.26 23.45
CA LEU A 61 -19.57 -2.24 22.93
C LEU A 61 -20.59 -2.54 24.03
N ALA A 62 -20.34 -3.49 24.94
CA ALA A 62 -21.22 -3.76 26.07
C ALA A 62 -21.39 -2.54 26.99
N ARG A 63 -20.37 -1.70 27.13
CA ARG A 63 -20.44 -0.43 27.89
C ARG A 63 -21.13 0.69 27.10
N ALA A 64 -20.83 0.80 25.81
CA ALA A 64 -21.33 1.86 24.93
C ALA A 64 -22.83 1.68 24.64
N CYS A 65 -23.32 0.44 24.49
CA CYS A 65 -24.69 0.12 24.07
C CYS A 65 -25.77 0.34 25.16
N GLY A 66 -25.40 0.76 26.35
CA GLY A 66 -26.35 1.25 27.37
C GLY A 66 -26.80 2.68 27.07
N PRO A 67 -25.88 3.64 26.91
CA PRO A 67 -26.17 5.03 26.52
C PRO A 67 -26.49 5.18 25.03
N ALA A 68 -25.85 4.42 24.15
CA ALA A 68 -26.08 4.45 22.70
C ALA A 68 -27.23 3.52 22.29
N PRO A 69 -27.87 3.78 21.13
CA PRO A 69 -28.82 2.85 20.55
C PRO A 69 -28.16 1.48 20.23
N VAL A 70 -28.83 0.39 20.56
CA VAL A 70 -28.30 -0.95 20.30
C VAL A 70 -28.07 -1.22 18.81
N GLU A 71 -28.82 -0.55 17.95
CA GLU A 71 -28.68 -0.62 16.50
C GLU A 71 -27.35 -0.02 16.03
N ALA A 72 -26.87 1.04 16.67
CA ALA A 72 -25.54 1.61 16.42
C ALA A 72 -24.43 0.58 16.73
N CYS A 73 -24.57 -0.15 17.81
CA CYS A 73 -23.62 -1.22 18.17
C CYS A 73 -23.62 -2.38 17.16
N HIS A 74 -24.77 -2.75 16.61
CA HIS A 74 -24.82 -3.76 15.56
C HIS A 74 -24.09 -3.28 14.29
N VAL A 75 -24.14 -1.98 13.98
CA VAL A 75 -23.39 -1.42 12.86
C VAL A 75 -21.90 -1.46 13.12
N LEU A 76 -21.45 -1.10 14.33
CA LEU A 76 -20.02 -1.16 14.70
C LEU A 76 -19.49 -2.60 14.73
N ASP A 77 -20.29 -3.58 15.18
CA ASP A 77 -19.93 -5.00 15.13
C ASP A 77 -19.68 -5.48 13.68
N ALA A 78 -20.56 -5.12 12.74
CA ALA A 78 -20.36 -5.41 11.32
C ALA A 78 -19.15 -4.66 10.74
N THR A 79 -18.92 -3.42 11.16
CA THR A 79 -17.75 -2.62 10.75
C THR A 79 -16.44 -3.25 11.25
N ALA A 80 -16.41 -3.78 12.47
CA ALA A 80 -15.25 -4.47 13.01
C ALA A 80 -14.88 -5.72 12.19
N LEU A 81 -15.88 -6.52 11.79
CA LEU A 81 -15.64 -7.68 10.92
C LEU A 81 -15.12 -7.25 9.54
N TRP A 82 -15.59 -6.13 8.99
CA TRP A 82 -15.03 -5.56 7.78
C TRP A 82 -13.55 -5.22 7.93
N TRP A 83 -13.17 -4.53 8.99
CA TRP A 83 -11.76 -4.19 9.26
C TRP A 83 -10.88 -5.42 9.49
N ARG A 84 -11.43 -6.48 10.10
CA ARG A 84 -10.72 -7.79 10.19
C ARG A 84 -10.51 -8.42 8.82
N ILE A 85 -11.50 -8.36 7.91
CA ILE A 85 -11.37 -8.85 6.54
C ILE A 85 -10.26 -8.09 5.79
N LEU A 86 -10.07 -6.79 6.04
CA LEU A 86 -9.01 -6.00 5.41
C LEU A 86 -7.60 -6.47 5.79
N LEU A 87 -7.43 -7.16 6.91
CA LEU A 87 -6.13 -7.75 7.27
C LEU A 87 -5.75 -8.93 6.37
N ASP A 88 -6.72 -9.65 5.81
CA ASP A 88 -6.51 -10.75 4.85
C ASP A 88 -7.64 -10.77 3.81
N PRO A 89 -7.67 -9.81 2.85
CA PRO A 89 -8.82 -9.58 1.99
C PRO A 89 -9.07 -10.70 0.96
N ASP A 90 -8.07 -11.52 0.64
CA ASP A 90 -8.23 -12.68 -0.25
C ASP A 90 -8.81 -13.90 0.48
N SER A 91 -8.79 -13.93 1.81
CA SER A 91 -9.47 -14.95 2.62
C SER A 91 -10.98 -14.76 2.60
N ARG A 92 -11.71 -15.87 2.62
CA ARG A 92 -13.17 -15.90 2.76
C ARG A 92 -13.63 -16.45 4.12
N ALA A 93 -12.69 -16.65 5.04
CA ALA A 93 -12.97 -17.28 6.32
C ALA A 93 -13.98 -16.51 7.19
N LEU A 94 -14.04 -15.18 7.03
CA LEU A 94 -14.95 -14.30 7.79
C LEU A 94 -16.21 -13.89 7.01
N ASP A 95 -16.41 -14.37 5.77
CA ASP A 95 -17.52 -13.91 4.93
C ASP A 95 -18.91 -14.26 5.50
N ASP A 96 -19.09 -15.46 6.06
CA ASP A 96 -20.35 -15.89 6.65
C ASP A 96 -20.67 -15.13 7.95
N ASP A 97 -19.67 -14.92 8.81
CA ASP A 97 -19.80 -14.13 10.04
C ASP A 97 -20.15 -12.68 9.71
N PHE A 98 -19.46 -12.10 8.74
CA PHE A 98 -19.72 -10.74 8.26
C PHE A 98 -21.13 -10.61 7.68
N SER A 99 -21.56 -11.55 6.82
CA SER A 99 -22.88 -11.54 6.22
C SER A 99 -23.98 -11.60 7.29
N THR A 100 -23.80 -12.46 8.30
CA THR A 100 -24.74 -12.60 9.42
C THR A 100 -24.83 -11.32 10.24
N SER A 101 -23.68 -10.70 10.58
CA SER A 101 -23.63 -9.49 11.38
C SER A 101 -24.21 -8.29 10.62
N VAL A 102 -23.81 -8.07 9.36
CA VAL A 102 -24.30 -6.95 8.56
C VAL A 102 -25.79 -7.05 8.24
N ASP A 103 -26.32 -8.25 8.02
CA ASP A 103 -27.76 -8.44 7.83
C ASP A 103 -28.54 -8.18 9.12
N ARG A 104 -28.00 -8.52 10.30
CA ARG A 104 -28.56 -8.11 11.59
C ARG A 104 -28.59 -6.58 11.71
N ALA A 105 -27.48 -5.91 11.44
CA ALA A 105 -27.39 -4.45 11.48
C ALA A 105 -28.44 -3.80 10.57
N ILE A 106 -28.57 -4.26 9.32
CA ILE A 106 -29.57 -3.74 8.36
C ILE A 106 -31.00 -3.98 8.84
N ARG A 107 -31.33 -5.18 9.34
CA ARG A 107 -32.68 -5.46 9.85
C ARG A 107 -33.05 -4.59 11.03
N THR A 108 -32.16 -4.43 12.01
CA THR A 108 -32.44 -3.65 13.22
C THR A 108 -32.53 -2.17 12.94
N THR A 109 -31.63 -1.60 12.13
CA THR A 109 -31.70 -0.19 11.72
C THR A 109 -32.90 0.10 10.82
N SER A 110 -33.29 -0.80 9.90
CA SER A 110 -34.53 -0.65 9.12
C SER A 110 -35.78 -0.67 9.99
N ALA A 111 -35.84 -1.54 11.01
CA ALA A 111 -36.93 -1.54 11.98
C ALA A 111 -36.95 -0.24 12.79
N TRP A 112 -35.77 0.34 13.09
CA TRP A 112 -35.69 1.63 13.78
C TRP A 112 -36.22 2.77 12.92
N THR A 113 -35.81 2.88 11.62
CA THR A 113 -36.37 3.91 10.72
C THR A 113 -37.89 3.80 10.53
N THR A 114 -38.45 2.57 10.60
CA THR A 114 -39.91 2.35 10.55
C THR A 114 -40.60 2.80 11.84
N ARG A 115 -39.98 2.55 13.01
CA ARG A 115 -40.48 2.89 14.33
C ARG A 115 -40.37 4.38 14.65
N ALA A 116 -39.31 5.02 14.14
CA ALA A 116 -39.00 6.44 14.37
C ALA A 116 -38.55 7.11 13.06
N PRO A 117 -39.45 7.39 12.11
CA PRO A 117 -39.11 7.87 10.77
C PRO A 117 -38.54 9.31 10.74
N ASP A 118 -38.71 10.06 11.83
CA ASP A 118 -38.21 11.41 12.00
C ASP A 118 -36.94 11.48 12.87
N ASP A 119 -36.34 10.34 13.21
CA ASP A 119 -35.09 10.25 13.93
C ASP A 119 -33.90 10.21 12.93
N ALA A 120 -33.10 11.28 12.87
CA ALA A 120 -31.98 11.40 11.96
C ALA A 120 -30.91 10.30 12.16
N GLU A 121 -30.65 9.91 13.41
CA GLU A 121 -29.69 8.86 13.72
C GLU A 121 -30.13 7.48 13.19
N ALA A 122 -31.45 7.16 13.19
CA ALA A 122 -31.94 5.93 12.64
C ALA A 122 -31.58 5.76 11.16
N TRP A 123 -31.72 6.85 10.39
CA TRP A 123 -31.35 6.87 8.98
C TRP A 123 -29.84 6.89 8.77
N PHE A 124 -29.08 7.59 9.63
CA PHE A 124 -27.64 7.58 9.61
C PHE A 124 -27.05 6.18 9.78
N TYR A 125 -27.48 5.46 10.83
CA TYR A 125 -26.99 4.08 11.06
C TYR A 125 -27.50 3.07 10.02
N LEU A 126 -28.68 3.28 9.42
CA LEU A 126 -29.09 2.48 8.27
C LEU A 126 -28.14 2.66 7.08
N GLY A 127 -27.75 3.91 6.82
CA GLY A 127 -26.71 4.21 5.82
C GLY A 127 -25.38 3.53 6.12
N GLY A 128 -24.93 3.57 7.38
CA GLY A 128 -23.71 2.92 7.86
C GLY A 128 -23.73 1.40 7.71
N ALA A 129 -24.85 0.75 8.02
CA ALA A 129 -25.01 -0.70 7.83
C ALA A 129 -24.87 -1.12 6.35
N TYR A 130 -25.47 -0.36 5.44
CA TYR A 130 -25.28 -0.57 4.00
C TYR A 130 -23.86 -0.23 3.54
N ALA A 131 -23.20 0.74 4.15
CA ALA A 131 -21.82 1.12 3.81
C ALA A 131 -20.84 -0.02 4.11
N ALA A 132 -20.94 -0.67 5.26
CA ALA A 132 -20.15 -1.87 5.55
C ALA A 132 -20.34 -2.96 4.48
N ARG A 133 -21.61 -3.23 4.10
CA ARG A 133 -21.92 -4.25 3.11
C ARG A 133 -21.48 -3.91 1.69
N VAL A 134 -21.53 -2.63 1.30
CA VAL A 134 -21.11 -2.23 -0.06
C VAL A 134 -19.61 -2.43 -0.26
N GLN A 135 -18.80 -2.15 0.75
CA GLN A 135 -17.35 -2.35 0.68
C GLN A 135 -17.00 -3.83 0.50
N TRP A 136 -17.62 -4.72 1.29
CA TRP A 136 -17.45 -6.17 1.16
C TRP A 136 -17.91 -6.67 -0.22
N ARG A 137 -19.05 -6.20 -0.74
CA ARG A 137 -19.54 -6.57 -2.08
C ARG A 137 -18.59 -6.13 -3.20
N VAL A 138 -17.98 -4.96 -3.07
CA VAL A 138 -16.95 -4.49 -4.01
C VAL A 138 -15.74 -5.41 -3.97
N LEU A 139 -15.28 -5.79 -2.77
CA LEU A 139 -14.18 -6.73 -2.59
C LEU A 139 -14.48 -8.11 -3.19
N ARG A 140 -15.72 -8.59 -3.08
CA ARG A 140 -16.17 -9.88 -3.63
C ARG A 140 -16.68 -9.79 -5.09
N GLU A 141 -16.48 -8.63 -5.75
CA GLU A 141 -16.87 -8.36 -7.14
C GLU A 141 -18.37 -8.41 -7.44
N GLU A 142 -19.21 -8.28 -6.42
CA GLU A 142 -20.68 -8.25 -6.51
C GLU A 142 -21.19 -6.88 -6.99
N ARG A 143 -20.73 -6.40 -8.14
CA ARG A 143 -20.88 -5.02 -8.61
C ARG A 143 -22.32 -4.50 -8.67
N LEU A 144 -23.28 -5.31 -9.14
CA LEU A 144 -24.70 -4.90 -9.22
C LEU A 144 -25.34 -4.78 -7.83
N ALA A 145 -25.01 -5.71 -6.93
CA ALA A 145 -25.49 -5.66 -5.56
C ALA A 145 -24.89 -4.47 -4.79
N ALA A 146 -23.60 -4.19 -4.99
CA ALA A 146 -22.92 -3.02 -4.46
C ALA A 146 -23.57 -1.71 -4.95
N ALA A 147 -23.89 -1.59 -6.24
CA ALA A 147 -24.54 -0.40 -6.79
C ALA A 147 -25.95 -0.15 -6.18
N ARG A 148 -26.71 -1.21 -5.94
CA ARG A 148 -28.02 -1.11 -5.26
C ARG A 148 -27.89 -0.66 -3.80
N ASP A 149 -26.90 -1.18 -3.08
CA ASP A 149 -26.62 -0.75 -1.71
C ASP A 149 -26.10 0.69 -1.68
N GLY A 150 -25.28 1.11 -2.64
CA GLY A 150 -24.87 2.51 -2.79
C GLY A 150 -26.07 3.47 -2.90
N LYS A 151 -27.10 3.10 -3.66
CA LYS A 151 -28.35 3.88 -3.70
C LYS A 151 -29.03 3.94 -2.34
N ARG A 152 -29.09 2.82 -1.60
CA ARG A 152 -29.72 2.78 -0.27
C ARG A 152 -28.97 3.64 0.74
N ILE A 153 -27.63 3.66 0.67
CA ILE A 153 -26.79 4.58 1.47
C ILE A 153 -27.20 6.02 1.20
N LYS A 154 -27.23 6.40 -0.08
CA LYS A 154 -27.60 7.77 -0.48
C LYS A 154 -28.97 8.14 0.03
N ASP A 155 -30.00 7.33 -0.25
CA ASP A 155 -31.37 7.60 0.13
C ASP A 155 -31.52 7.75 1.67
N ALA A 156 -30.85 6.89 2.45
CA ALA A 156 -30.85 6.95 3.91
C ALA A 156 -30.15 8.20 4.45
N LEU A 157 -28.95 8.50 3.97
CA LEU A 157 -28.17 9.63 4.47
C LEU A 157 -28.75 10.99 4.03
N GLU A 158 -29.36 11.09 2.84
CA GLU A 158 -30.11 12.27 2.42
C GLU A 158 -31.31 12.52 3.37
N ARG A 159 -32.01 11.44 3.76
CA ARG A 159 -33.09 11.56 4.75
C ARG A 159 -32.57 12.00 6.11
N ALA A 160 -31.45 11.43 6.58
CA ALA A 160 -30.83 11.85 7.84
C ALA A 160 -30.48 13.35 7.84
N LEU A 161 -29.83 13.82 6.76
CA LEU A 161 -29.45 15.24 6.61
C LEU A 161 -30.61 16.19 6.36
N LEU A 162 -31.72 15.71 5.79
CA LEU A 162 -32.96 16.49 5.69
C LEU A 162 -33.58 16.71 7.08
N LEU A 163 -33.48 15.71 7.97
CA LEU A 163 -33.99 15.80 9.34
C LEU A 163 -33.05 16.60 10.24
N ASP A 164 -31.75 16.40 10.08
CA ASP A 164 -30.73 17.15 10.82
C ASP A 164 -29.48 17.48 9.94
N PRO A 165 -29.42 18.68 9.39
CA PRO A 165 -28.25 19.15 8.61
C PRO A 165 -26.96 19.31 9.45
N GLY A 166 -27.05 19.26 10.78
CA GLY A 166 -25.93 19.34 11.72
C GLY A 166 -25.24 18.00 11.96
N LEU A 167 -25.75 16.90 11.44
CA LEU A 167 -25.16 15.56 11.56
C LEU A 167 -23.96 15.43 10.61
N ASP A 168 -22.82 16.02 11.02
CA ASP A 168 -21.63 16.19 10.17
C ASP A 168 -21.03 14.85 9.71
N ASP A 169 -21.11 13.76 10.48
CA ASP A 169 -20.65 12.42 10.09
C ASP A 169 -21.42 11.84 8.89
N ALA A 170 -22.69 12.20 8.70
CA ALA A 170 -23.49 11.72 7.58
C ALA A 170 -22.98 12.21 6.20
N TYR A 171 -22.28 13.35 6.18
CA TYR A 171 -21.67 13.87 4.94
C TYR A 171 -20.56 12.97 4.40
N PHE A 172 -19.94 12.13 5.23
CA PHE A 172 -18.94 11.17 4.76
C PHE A 172 -19.51 10.21 3.71
N GLY A 173 -20.58 9.50 4.05
CA GLY A 173 -21.16 8.48 3.17
C GLY A 173 -21.82 9.06 1.90
N ILE A 174 -22.46 10.24 2.01
CA ILE A 174 -23.00 10.96 0.85
C ILE A 174 -21.87 11.44 -0.05
N GLY A 175 -20.83 12.01 0.52
CA GLY A 175 -19.64 12.45 -0.20
C GLY A 175 -18.98 11.32 -0.96
N LEU A 176 -18.81 10.17 -0.30
CA LEU A 176 -18.26 8.97 -0.89
C LEU A 176 -19.09 8.47 -2.09
N TYR A 177 -20.43 8.42 -1.92
CA TYR A 177 -21.33 8.06 -3.01
C TYR A 177 -21.22 9.02 -4.20
N ARG A 178 -21.30 10.34 -3.97
CA ARG A 178 -21.23 11.36 -5.03
C ARG A 178 -19.91 11.29 -5.78
N TYR A 179 -18.82 11.13 -5.05
CA TYR A 179 -17.49 11.01 -5.64
C TYR A 179 -17.39 9.79 -6.57
N TYR A 180 -17.65 8.57 -6.03
CA TYR A 180 -17.53 7.35 -6.83
C TYR A 180 -18.57 7.26 -7.97
N ALA A 181 -19.75 7.82 -7.80
CA ALA A 181 -20.73 7.89 -8.87
C ALA A 181 -20.27 8.77 -10.03
N ASP A 182 -19.43 9.78 -9.78
CA ASP A 182 -18.89 10.62 -10.85
C ASP A 182 -17.64 10.03 -11.51
N VAL A 183 -16.68 9.49 -10.74
CA VAL A 183 -15.45 8.93 -11.30
C VAL A 183 -15.63 7.54 -11.94
N ALA A 184 -16.83 6.95 -11.86
CA ALA A 184 -17.14 5.65 -12.41
C ALA A 184 -16.83 5.59 -13.93
N PRO A 185 -16.32 4.46 -14.46
CA PRO A 185 -16.08 4.27 -15.89
C PRO A 185 -17.35 4.47 -16.72
N THR A 186 -17.20 4.90 -17.99
CA THR A 186 -18.32 5.22 -18.91
C THR A 186 -19.35 4.09 -18.99
N ALA A 187 -18.91 2.83 -19.06
CA ALA A 187 -19.82 1.68 -19.08
C ALA A 187 -20.68 1.58 -17.81
N ALA A 188 -20.09 1.88 -16.63
CA ALA A 188 -20.81 1.91 -15.36
C ALA A 188 -21.76 3.13 -15.29
N LYS A 189 -21.38 4.28 -15.88
CA LYS A 189 -22.28 5.46 -16.01
C LYS A 189 -23.50 5.16 -16.89
N ILE A 190 -23.33 4.44 -17.99
CA ILE A 190 -24.43 4.00 -18.87
C ILE A 190 -25.35 3.03 -18.11
N LEU A 191 -24.79 2.03 -17.43
CA LEU A 191 -25.58 1.06 -16.64
C LEU A 191 -26.34 1.78 -15.51
N ARG A 192 -25.71 2.75 -14.85
CA ARG A 192 -26.34 3.59 -13.82
C ARG A 192 -27.54 4.34 -14.41
N PHE A 193 -27.40 4.95 -15.59
CA PHE A 193 -28.51 5.64 -16.27
C PHE A 193 -29.66 4.69 -16.60
N LEU A 194 -29.37 3.50 -17.12
CA LEU A 194 -30.40 2.47 -17.42
C LEU A 194 -31.12 1.97 -16.17
N LEU A 195 -30.43 1.96 -15.02
CA LEU A 195 -31.00 1.55 -13.72
C LEU A 195 -31.61 2.72 -12.94
N LEU A 196 -31.70 3.92 -13.54
CA LEU A 196 -32.22 5.14 -12.91
C LEU A 196 -31.51 5.48 -11.59
N LEU A 197 -30.23 5.15 -11.47
CA LEU A 197 -29.43 5.50 -10.31
C LEU A 197 -28.94 6.96 -10.41
N PRO A 198 -28.94 7.73 -9.29
CA PRO A 198 -28.55 9.13 -9.30
C PRO A 198 -27.12 9.37 -9.79
N GLY A 199 -26.88 10.55 -10.35
CA GLY A 199 -25.55 11.02 -10.73
C GLY A 199 -24.64 11.29 -9.55
N GLY A 200 -23.35 11.52 -9.83
CA GLY A 200 -22.35 11.99 -8.87
C GLY A 200 -21.90 13.40 -9.17
N ASP A 201 -21.13 13.93 -8.23
CA ASP A 201 -20.41 15.19 -8.32
C ASP A 201 -19.10 14.99 -7.52
N ARG A 202 -17.97 14.96 -8.22
CA ARG A 202 -16.65 14.68 -7.64
C ARG A 202 -16.23 15.77 -6.65
N GLU A 203 -16.42 17.04 -7.02
CA GLU A 203 -15.96 18.18 -6.22
C GLU A 203 -16.80 18.31 -4.94
N GLU A 204 -18.12 18.25 -5.08
CA GLU A 204 -19.01 18.27 -3.93
C GLU A 204 -18.81 17.04 -3.03
N GLY A 205 -18.62 15.86 -3.62
CA GLY A 205 -18.35 14.63 -2.89
C GLY A 205 -17.09 14.73 -2.05
N LEU A 206 -15.99 15.25 -2.62
CA LEU A 206 -14.74 15.47 -1.89
C LEU A 206 -14.92 16.52 -0.77
N ALA A 207 -15.60 17.63 -1.05
CA ALA A 207 -15.86 18.68 -0.06
C ALA A 207 -16.68 18.14 1.13
N GLN A 208 -17.65 17.28 0.89
CA GLN A 208 -18.48 16.65 1.93
C GLN A 208 -17.67 15.67 2.79
N MET A 209 -16.81 14.84 2.19
CA MET A 209 -15.92 13.95 2.95
C MET A 209 -14.93 14.77 3.82
N LEU A 210 -14.38 15.87 3.30
CA LEU A 210 -13.53 16.79 4.07
C LEU A 210 -14.29 17.49 5.19
N ARG A 211 -15.57 17.80 5.00
CA ARG A 211 -16.44 18.33 6.07
C ARG A 211 -16.59 17.28 7.18
N ALA A 212 -16.94 16.04 6.85
CA ALA A 212 -17.08 14.98 7.85
C ALA A 212 -15.75 14.72 8.59
N ARG A 213 -14.61 14.73 7.87
CA ARG A 213 -13.28 14.62 8.46
C ARG A 213 -12.98 15.71 9.49
N THR A 214 -13.40 16.94 9.23
CA THR A 214 -13.03 18.11 10.07
C THR A 214 -14.05 18.44 11.15
N ARG A 215 -15.33 18.10 10.96
CA ARG A 215 -16.44 18.46 11.85
C ARG A 215 -17.17 17.26 12.43
N GLY A 216 -17.17 16.11 11.74
CA GLY A 216 -17.67 14.86 12.28
C GLY A 216 -16.79 14.38 13.44
N ARG A 217 -17.30 13.51 14.29
CA ARG A 217 -16.58 12.98 15.46
C ARG A 217 -16.41 11.47 15.42
N LEU A 218 -17.40 10.76 14.91
CA LEU A 218 -17.40 9.30 14.87
C LEU A 218 -16.60 8.74 13.69
N LEU A 219 -16.71 9.33 12.51
CA LEU A 219 -16.17 8.78 11.26
C LEU A 219 -14.89 9.47 10.74
N GLN A 220 -14.19 10.25 11.58
CA GLN A 220 -12.96 10.95 11.16
C GLN A 220 -11.90 9.97 10.63
N GLY A 221 -11.64 8.88 11.35
CA GLY A 221 -10.65 7.87 10.95
C GLY A 221 -11.03 7.11 9.68
N GLU A 222 -12.32 6.77 9.53
CA GLU A 222 -12.84 6.17 8.30
C GLU A 222 -12.72 7.15 7.10
N ALA A 223 -13.01 8.43 7.34
CA ALA A 223 -12.84 9.46 6.32
C ALA A 223 -11.38 9.61 5.89
N ASP A 224 -10.42 9.60 6.82
CA ASP A 224 -8.98 9.61 6.52
C ASP A 224 -8.59 8.38 5.70
N TYR A 225 -9.10 7.19 6.06
CA TYR A 225 -8.81 5.95 5.35
C TYR A 225 -9.37 5.96 3.92
N GLN A 226 -10.61 6.39 3.72
CA GLN A 226 -11.20 6.45 2.37
C GLN A 226 -10.59 7.58 1.52
N LEU A 227 -10.28 8.73 2.13
CA LEU A 227 -9.61 9.83 1.43
C LEU A 227 -8.21 9.45 0.95
N HIS A 228 -7.44 8.63 1.71
CA HIS A 228 -6.14 8.19 1.20
C HIS A 228 -6.26 7.34 -0.07
N VAL A 229 -7.27 6.46 -0.17
CA VAL A 229 -7.55 5.67 -1.38
C VAL A 229 -7.90 6.58 -2.55
N ILE A 230 -8.75 7.58 -2.29
CA ILE A 230 -9.16 8.56 -3.31
C ILE A 230 -7.96 9.36 -3.80
N TYR A 231 -7.17 9.93 -2.90
CA TYR A 231 -5.97 10.70 -3.27
C TYR A 231 -4.94 9.85 -4.02
N LEU A 232 -4.80 8.57 -3.65
CA LEU A 232 -3.84 7.68 -4.30
C LEU A 232 -4.26 7.27 -5.72
N TRP A 233 -5.52 6.86 -5.88
CA TRP A 233 -5.95 6.16 -7.10
C TRP A 233 -6.70 7.04 -8.11
N TYR A 234 -7.31 8.13 -7.64
CA TYR A 234 -8.17 8.96 -8.48
C TYR A 234 -7.67 10.39 -8.64
N GLU A 235 -7.11 10.95 -7.56
CA GLU A 235 -6.55 12.31 -7.57
C GLU A 235 -5.05 12.32 -7.92
N GLU A 236 -4.39 11.17 -7.90
CA GLU A 236 -2.94 11.01 -8.14
C GLU A 236 -2.06 11.84 -7.17
N GLU A 237 -2.58 12.16 -5.99
CA GLU A 237 -1.92 12.94 -4.95
C GLU A 237 -1.26 12.04 -3.89
N THR A 238 -0.23 11.30 -4.30
CA THR A 238 0.47 10.31 -3.44
C THR A 238 0.96 10.89 -2.11
N VAL A 239 1.41 12.13 -2.08
CA VAL A 239 1.91 12.79 -0.85
C VAL A 239 0.78 12.92 0.16
N ARG A 240 -0.38 13.42 -0.25
CA ARG A 240 -1.56 13.54 0.63
C ARG A 240 -2.05 12.18 1.11
N ALA A 241 -2.06 11.18 0.23
CA ALA A 241 -2.43 9.81 0.63
C ALA A 241 -1.52 9.28 1.75
N LEU A 242 -0.20 9.47 1.62
CA LEU A 242 0.76 9.07 2.65
C LEU A 242 0.65 9.88 3.94
N GLU A 243 0.35 11.17 3.87
CA GLU A 243 0.13 12.00 5.07
C GLU A 243 -1.05 11.46 5.89
N LEU A 244 -2.18 11.12 5.23
CA LEU A 244 -3.35 10.53 5.90
C LEU A 244 -3.04 9.18 6.53
N LEU A 245 -2.35 8.29 5.81
CA LEU A 245 -1.97 6.97 6.36
C LEU A 245 -0.99 7.09 7.54
N ARG A 246 -0.02 7.99 7.46
CA ARG A 246 0.91 8.26 8.57
C ARG A 246 0.20 8.83 9.78
N ASP A 247 -0.83 9.65 9.56
CA ASP A 247 -1.66 10.16 10.65
C ASP A 247 -2.49 9.05 11.30
N LEU A 248 -3.12 8.19 10.50
CA LEU A 248 -3.81 6.99 10.98
C LEU A 248 -2.87 6.07 11.77
N GLN A 249 -1.70 5.76 11.23
CA GLN A 249 -0.71 4.91 11.91
C GLN A 249 -0.22 5.51 13.24
N ARG A 250 -0.10 6.85 13.35
CA ARG A 250 0.25 7.49 14.63
C ARG A 250 -0.87 7.41 15.67
N ARG A 251 -2.13 7.56 15.24
CA ARG A 251 -3.30 7.49 16.14
C ARG A 251 -3.68 6.07 16.51
N HIS A 252 -3.47 5.12 15.61
CA HIS A 252 -3.86 3.72 15.73
C HIS A 252 -2.65 2.80 15.43
N PRO A 253 -1.62 2.84 16.28
CA PRO A 253 -0.35 2.12 16.03
C PRO A 253 -0.48 0.60 16.11
N GLY A 254 -1.55 0.08 16.72
CA GLY A 254 -1.86 -1.34 16.81
C GLY A 254 -2.29 -1.96 15.48
N ASN A 255 -2.75 -1.16 14.51
CA ASN A 255 -3.22 -1.69 13.23
C ASN A 255 -2.07 -1.88 12.22
N PRO A 256 -1.71 -3.13 11.89
CA PRO A 256 -0.61 -3.41 10.96
C PRO A 256 -0.89 -2.97 9.52
N LEU A 257 -2.17 -2.76 9.15
CA LEU A 257 -2.58 -2.42 7.79
C LEU A 257 -1.99 -1.08 7.33
N PHE A 258 -1.98 -0.07 8.20
CA PHE A 258 -1.53 1.27 7.81
C PHE A 258 -0.04 1.29 7.46
N LEU A 259 0.81 0.67 8.27
CA LEU A 259 2.24 0.60 7.99
C LEU A 259 2.55 -0.27 6.77
N ALA A 260 1.82 -1.37 6.56
CA ALA A 260 1.92 -2.17 5.35
C ALA A 260 1.57 -1.36 4.10
N GLN A 261 0.48 -0.60 4.11
CA GLN A 261 0.09 0.25 2.99
C GLN A 261 1.08 1.41 2.75
N ILE A 262 1.65 1.99 3.80
CA ILE A 262 2.73 2.98 3.66
C ILE A 262 3.92 2.37 2.91
N ALA A 263 4.36 1.17 3.30
CA ALA A 263 5.45 0.47 2.62
C ALA A 263 5.12 0.18 1.15
N GLU A 264 3.91 -0.27 0.86
CA GLU A 264 3.45 -0.54 -0.51
C GLU A 264 3.44 0.73 -1.38
N ILE A 265 2.97 1.86 -0.84
CA ILE A 265 2.92 3.13 -1.56
C ILE A 265 4.34 3.65 -1.84
N GLN A 266 5.25 3.53 -0.88
CA GLN A 266 6.65 3.90 -1.04
C GLN A 266 7.31 3.12 -2.19
N ASP A 267 7.04 1.81 -2.30
CA ASP A 267 7.56 0.97 -3.38
C ASP A 267 6.91 1.28 -4.74
N VAL A 268 5.58 1.23 -4.80
CA VAL A 268 4.83 1.21 -6.07
C VAL A 268 4.68 2.60 -6.68
N TYR A 269 4.46 3.62 -5.87
CA TYR A 269 4.15 4.98 -6.33
C TYR A 269 5.30 5.96 -6.18
N GLN A 270 6.13 5.80 -5.13
CA GLN A 270 7.30 6.64 -4.95
C GLN A 270 8.57 6.01 -5.53
N HIS A 271 8.54 4.70 -5.82
CA HIS A 271 9.71 3.91 -6.24
C HIS A 271 10.88 4.01 -5.25
N ASP A 272 10.58 4.29 -3.98
CA ASP A 272 11.57 4.33 -2.89
C ASP A 272 11.65 2.97 -2.21
N VAL A 273 12.42 2.08 -2.83
CA VAL A 273 12.63 0.69 -2.37
C VAL A 273 13.23 0.65 -0.95
N ILE A 274 14.10 1.63 -0.62
CA ILE A 274 14.76 1.67 0.69
C ILE A 274 13.77 2.09 1.78
N ALA A 275 12.99 3.15 1.57
CA ALA A 275 11.97 3.57 2.53
C ALA A 275 10.91 2.47 2.73
N SER A 276 10.53 1.78 1.65
CA SER A 276 9.61 0.64 1.73
C SER A 276 10.20 -0.52 2.56
N LEU A 277 11.46 -0.89 2.31
CA LEU A 277 12.15 -1.90 3.10
C LEU A 277 12.22 -1.55 4.60
N GLU A 278 12.51 -0.29 4.91
CA GLU A 278 12.53 0.21 6.30
C GLU A 278 11.13 0.12 6.95
N SER A 279 10.08 0.46 6.23
CA SER A 279 8.70 0.34 6.73
C SER A 279 8.32 -1.13 6.96
N TRP A 280 8.69 -2.06 6.06
CA TRP A 280 8.49 -3.49 6.25
C TRP A 280 9.30 -4.06 7.43
N ARG A 281 10.55 -3.62 7.61
CA ARG A 281 11.37 -4.01 8.78
C ARG A 281 10.76 -3.49 10.09
N THR A 282 10.23 -2.28 10.08
CA THR A 282 9.54 -1.71 11.24
C THR A 282 8.29 -2.54 11.58
N LEU A 283 7.49 -2.91 10.59
CA LEU A 283 6.33 -3.77 10.82
C LEU A 283 6.74 -5.15 11.34
N LEU A 284 7.82 -5.73 10.81
CA LEU A 284 8.38 -7.00 11.27
C LEU A 284 8.82 -6.94 12.74
N GLU A 285 9.47 -5.86 13.14
CA GLU A 285 9.87 -5.66 14.54
C GLU A 285 8.64 -5.49 15.45
N GLN A 286 7.67 -4.68 15.03
CA GLN A 286 6.45 -4.47 15.80
C GLN A 286 5.63 -5.75 15.96
N SER A 287 5.52 -6.58 14.92
CA SER A 287 4.81 -7.87 15.00
C SER A 287 5.52 -8.86 15.91
N ARG A 288 6.85 -8.96 15.85
CA ARG A 288 7.64 -9.85 16.71
C ARG A 288 7.64 -9.44 18.19
N THR A 289 7.36 -8.18 18.48
CA THR A 289 7.26 -7.63 19.83
C THR A 289 5.81 -7.44 20.29
N GLU A 290 4.85 -8.02 19.56
CA GLU A 290 3.41 -7.97 19.85
C GLU A 290 2.87 -6.55 20.07
N ARG A 291 3.45 -5.58 19.36
CA ARG A 291 2.98 -4.16 19.39
C ARG A 291 1.90 -3.87 18.38
N VAL A 292 1.57 -4.83 17.52
CA VAL A 292 0.48 -4.76 16.57
C VAL A 292 -0.46 -5.93 16.76
N GLU A 293 -1.72 -5.71 16.45
CA GLU A 293 -2.75 -6.74 16.49
C GLU A 293 -2.59 -7.70 15.29
N ALA A 294 -3.13 -8.91 15.40
CA ALA A 294 -2.91 -9.98 14.41
C ALA A 294 -1.43 -10.12 14.03
N ALA A 295 -0.56 -10.15 15.04
CA ALA A 295 0.89 -10.08 14.90
C ALA A 295 1.47 -11.20 14.01
N ASP A 296 0.87 -12.39 14.03
CA ASP A 296 1.23 -13.52 13.17
C ASP A 296 0.98 -13.23 11.69
N ILE A 297 -0.17 -12.66 11.32
CA ILE A 297 -0.48 -12.22 9.95
C ILE A 297 0.47 -11.10 9.53
N ALA A 298 0.68 -10.13 10.41
CA ALA A 298 1.54 -8.99 10.18
C ALA A 298 3.01 -9.42 9.96
N GLU A 299 3.52 -10.36 10.77
CA GLU A 299 4.89 -10.87 10.65
C GLU A 299 5.10 -11.58 9.31
N VAL A 300 4.18 -12.45 8.91
CA VAL A 300 4.27 -13.17 7.62
C VAL A 300 4.28 -12.17 6.46
N ARG A 301 3.38 -11.19 6.48
CA ARG A 301 3.32 -10.15 5.44
C ARG A 301 4.60 -9.33 5.40
N ALA A 302 5.10 -8.91 6.56
CA ALA A 302 6.31 -8.13 6.68
C ALA A 302 7.55 -8.90 6.17
N ARG A 303 7.69 -10.18 6.51
CA ARG A 303 8.79 -11.02 6.02
C ARG A 303 8.76 -11.17 4.50
N LEU A 304 7.59 -11.37 3.90
CA LEU A 304 7.44 -11.42 2.44
C LEU A 304 7.80 -10.06 1.78
N GLY A 305 7.40 -8.95 2.40
CA GLY A 305 7.77 -7.61 1.97
C GLY A 305 9.29 -7.37 2.05
N VAL A 306 9.91 -7.71 3.18
CA VAL A 306 11.37 -7.61 3.39
C VAL A 306 12.12 -8.47 2.38
N ALA A 307 11.73 -9.74 2.21
CA ALA A 307 12.37 -10.66 1.26
C ALA A 307 12.33 -10.12 -0.17
N ARG A 308 11.19 -9.60 -0.62
CA ARG A 308 11.03 -9.01 -1.95
C ARG A 308 12.02 -7.87 -2.20
N HIS A 309 12.16 -6.97 -1.23
CA HIS A 309 13.04 -5.81 -1.36
C HIS A 309 14.53 -6.18 -1.26
N LEU A 310 14.87 -7.10 -0.36
CA LEU A 310 16.24 -7.61 -0.25
C LEU A 310 16.69 -8.28 -1.56
N ASP A 311 15.85 -9.13 -2.15
CA ASP A 311 16.16 -9.78 -3.42
C ASP A 311 16.27 -8.77 -4.57
N ALA A 312 15.42 -7.74 -4.61
CA ALA A 312 15.48 -6.65 -5.59
C ALA A 312 16.78 -5.84 -5.46
N LEU A 313 17.34 -5.71 -4.26
CA LEU A 313 18.62 -5.05 -3.99
C LEU A 313 19.84 -5.98 -4.18
N GLY A 314 19.61 -7.25 -4.59
CA GLY A 314 20.66 -8.23 -4.79
C GLY A 314 21.18 -8.89 -3.51
N LEU A 315 20.49 -8.74 -2.37
CA LEU A 315 20.77 -9.39 -1.09
C LEU A 315 19.95 -10.68 -0.98
N THR A 316 20.12 -11.56 -1.96
CA THR A 316 19.26 -12.74 -2.18
C THR A 316 19.38 -13.79 -1.07
N ASP A 317 20.52 -13.92 -0.42
CA ASP A 317 20.72 -14.79 0.75
C ASP A 317 19.87 -14.33 1.94
N GLU A 318 19.90 -13.03 2.28
CA GLU A 318 19.04 -12.47 3.33
C GLU A 318 17.53 -12.60 2.99
N ALA A 319 17.20 -12.48 1.70
CA ALA A 319 15.83 -12.72 1.25
C ALA A 319 15.39 -14.16 1.48
N ILE A 320 16.28 -15.13 1.20
CA ILE A 320 16.02 -16.55 1.45
C ILE A 320 15.78 -16.81 2.94
N ASP A 321 16.57 -16.22 3.84
CA ASP A 321 16.38 -16.38 5.28
C ASP A 321 14.97 -15.96 5.70
N GLN A 322 14.46 -14.84 5.17
CA GLN A 322 13.09 -14.40 5.47
C GLN A 322 12.02 -15.34 4.90
N LEU A 323 12.24 -15.89 3.70
CA LEU A 323 11.32 -16.83 3.07
C LEU A 323 11.28 -18.18 3.81
N GLU A 324 12.44 -18.68 4.21
CA GLU A 324 12.56 -19.94 4.98
C GLU A 324 11.89 -19.82 6.36
N GLU A 325 11.98 -18.66 7.00
CA GLU A 325 11.25 -18.37 8.24
C GLU A 325 9.71 -18.40 8.06
N VAL A 326 9.21 -17.88 6.93
CA VAL A 326 7.78 -17.99 6.59
C VAL A 326 7.40 -19.45 6.35
N ILE A 327 8.21 -20.18 5.59
CA ILE A 327 7.95 -21.58 5.25
C ILE A 327 7.97 -22.47 6.49
N ALA A 328 8.90 -22.26 7.43
CA ALA A 328 9.02 -23.03 8.66
C ALA A 328 7.81 -22.89 9.58
N ARG A 329 7.08 -21.78 9.48
CA ARG A 329 5.86 -21.53 10.28
C ARG A 329 4.60 -22.14 9.67
N GLU A 330 4.63 -22.54 8.40
CA GLU A 330 3.47 -23.06 7.65
C GLU A 330 2.20 -22.22 7.84
N PRO A 331 2.23 -20.89 7.59
CA PRO A 331 1.12 -20.01 7.95
C PRO A 331 -0.13 -20.32 7.13
N LEU A 332 -1.30 -20.29 7.79
CA LEU A 332 -2.59 -20.36 7.13
C LEU A 332 -3.08 -18.99 6.61
N ALA A 333 -2.57 -17.92 7.19
CA ALA A 333 -2.85 -16.52 6.85
C ALA A 333 -1.54 -15.70 6.79
N PRO A 334 -1.44 -14.68 5.95
CA PRO A 334 -2.42 -14.28 4.91
C PRO A 334 -2.65 -15.36 3.85
N HIS A 335 -3.84 -15.32 3.22
CA HIS A 335 -4.21 -16.30 2.19
C HIS A 335 -3.18 -16.39 1.07
N GLY A 336 -2.68 -17.59 0.81
CA GLY A 336 -1.68 -17.85 -0.24
C GLY A 336 -0.24 -17.49 0.14
N ALA A 337 0.03 -17.00 1.34
CA ALA A 337 1.37 -16.57 1.78
C ALA A 337 2.41 -17.69 1.71
N LEU A 338 2.07 -18.90 2.17
CA LEU A 338 2.98 -20.05 2.14
C LEU A 338 3.37 -20.43 0.70
N SER A 339 2.39 -20.45 -0.20
CA SER A 339 2.68 -20.75 -1.62
C SER A 339 3.48 -19.65 -2.31
N LEU A 340 3.24 -18.38 -1.93
CA LEU A 340 4.03 -17.25 -2.41
C LEU A 340 5.48 -17.31 -1.90
N ALA A 341 5.69 -17.67 -0.63
CA ALA A 341 7.04 -17.85 -0.09
C ALA A 341 7.83 -18.91 -0.86
N HIS A 342 7.22 -20.06 -1.15
CA HIS A 342 7.85 -21.10 -1.98
C HIS A 342 8.12 -20.63 -3.41
N LEU A 343 7.25 -19.83 -4.03
CA LEU A 343 7.46 -19.26 -5.35
C LEU A 343 8.70 -18.35 -5.34
N ARG A 344 8.77 -17.42 -4.42
CA ARG A 344 9.89 -16.48 -4.28
C ARG A 344 11.20 -17.18 -3.88
N LEU A 345 11.13 -18.23 -3.06
CA LEU A 345 12.28 -19.07 -2.76
C LEU A 345 12.81 -19.76 -4.04
N GLY A 346 11.94 -20.27 -4.90
CA GLY A 346 12.35 -20.85 -6.18
C GLY A 346 13.07 -19.84 -7.08
N GLU A 347 12.58 -18.61 -7.17
CA GLU A 347 13.23 -17.52 -7.93
C GLU A 347 14.60 -17.16 -7.35
N ALA A 348 14.71 -17.04 -6.03
CA ALA A 348 15.95 -16.74 -5.33
C ALA A 348 17.00 -17.86 -5.52
N ARG A 349 16.59 -19.12 -5.41
CA ARG A 349 17.46 -20.28 -5.63
C ARG A 349 17.94 -20.39 -7.09
N ASP A 350 17.09 -20.10 -8.08
CA ASP A 350 17.50 -20.01 -9.49
C ASP A 350 18.57 -18.93 -9.71
N ARG A 351 18.43 -17.78 -9.05
CA ARG A 351 19.40 -16.68 -9.10
C ARG A 351 20.77 -17.08 -8.51
N LEU A 352 20.77 -17.95 -7.51
CA LEU A 352 21.99 -18.47 -6.86
C LEU A 352 22.55 -19.75 -7.50
N ASN A 353 22.11 -20.12 -8.71
CA ASN A 353 22.52 -21.33 -9.42
C ASN A 353 22.15 -22.66 -8.72
N ALA A 354 21.16 -22.61 -7.80
CA ALA A 354 20.67 -23.76 -7.04
C ALA A 354 19.41 -24.36 -7.70
N ARG A 355 19.53 -24.79 -8.97
CA ARG A 355 18.38 -25.20 -9.79
C ARG A 355 17.56 -26.36 -9.21
N ALA A 356 18.18 -27.34 -8.60
CA ALA A 356 17.47 -28.48 -8.02
C ALA A 356 16.54 -28.03 -6.89
N GLU A 357 17.01 -27.15 -6.03
CA GLU A 357 16.27 -26.55 -4.92
C GLU A 357 15.16 -25.63 -5.44
N ALA A 358 15.45 -24.82 -6.46
CA ALA A 358 14.46 -23.98 -7.13
C ALA A 358 13.28 -24.78 -7.68
N VAL A 359 13.57 -25.90 -8.39
CA VAL A 359 12.53 -26.81 -8.92
C VAL A 359 11.68 -27.41 -7.79
N ALA A 360 12.29 -27.79 -6.66
CA ALA A 360 11.57 -28.31 -5.51
C ALA A 360 10.62 -27.25 -4.93
N ALA A 361 11.11 -26.01 -4.78
CA ALA A 361 10.32 -24.88 -4.30
C ALA A 361 9.15 -24.54 -5.25
N TYR A 362 9.38 -24.43 -6.56
CA TYR A 362 8.33 -24.18 -7.55
C TYR A 362 7.25 -25.28 -7.57
N ARG A 363 7.64 -26.57 -7.44
CA ARG A 363 6.67 -27.67 -7.34
C ARG A 363 5.77 -27.53 -6.11
N THR A 364 6.35 -27.12 -4.97
CA THR A 364 5.59 -26.89 -3.74
C THR A 364 4.69 -25.68 -3.88
N ALA A 365 5.19 -24.56 -4.43
CA ALA A 365 4.39 -23.38 -4.74
C ALA A 365 3.18 -23.73 -5.62
N TRP A 366 3.39 -24.48 -6.70
CA TRP A 366 2.33 -24.91 -7.62
C TRP A 366 1.26 -25.76 -6.93
N ARG A 367 1.68 -26.70 -6.08
CA ARG A 367 0.77 -27.60 -5.36
C ARG A 367 -0.10 -26.87 -4.35
N LEU A 368 0.49 -25.89 -3.62
CA LEU A 368 -0.17 -25.11 -2.58
C LEU A 368 -0.90 -23.86 -3.12
N ALA A 369 -0.73 -23.57 -4.42
CA ALA A 369 -1.28 -22.35 -5.02
C ALA A 369 -2.80 -22.27 -4.90
N PRO A 370 -3.35 -21.14 -4.46
CA PRO A 370 -4.77 -20.86 -4.52
C PRO A 370 -5.33 -20.96 -5.94
N SER A 371 -6.63 -21.17 -6.07
CA SER A 371 -7.32 -21.19 -7.37
C SER A 371 -7.29 -19.84 -8.06
N GLU A 372 -7.44 -18.78 -7.27
CA GLU A 372 -7.48 -17.40 -7.72
C GLU A 372 -6.12 -16.70 -7.50
N PRO A 373 -5.78 -15.70 -8.33
CA PRO A 373 -4.61 -14.86 -8.07
C PRO A 373 -4.74 -14.11 -6.74
N ILE A 374 -3.66 -14.04 -5.96
CA ILE A 374 -3.62 -13.31 -4.70
C ILE A 374 -3.13 -11.87 -4.87
N ALA A 375 -3.56 -10.98 -4.00
CA ALA A 375 -3.04 -9.62 -3.91
C ALA A 375 -1.63 -9.64 -3.27
N VAL A 376 -0.65 -9.02 -3.94
CA VAL A 376 0.72 -8.87 -3.40
C VAL A 376 0.91 -7.51 -2.77
N ALA A 377 0.23 -6.50 -3.32
CA ALA A 377 0.17 -5.16 -2.78
C ALA A 377 -1.28 -4.66 -2.90
N THR A 378 -1.89 -4.33 -1.78
CA THR A 378 -3.29 -3.89 -1.74
C THR A 378 -3.47 -2.51 -2.35
N SER A 379 -2.46 -1.65 -2.21
CA SER A 379 -2.45 -0.28 -2.73
C SER A 379 -2.31 -0.19 -4.26
N SER A 380 -1.74 -1.21 -4.93
CA SER A 380 -1.55 -1.21 -6.39
C SER A 380 -2.57 -2.02 -7.17
N GLY A 381 -3.37 -2.83 -6.48
CA GLY A 381 -4.24 -3.83 -7.12
C GLY A 381 -3.46 -4.91 -7.89
N SER A 382 -2.15 -5.03 -7.67
CA SER A 382 -1.29 -6.03 -8.31
C SER A 382 -1.61 -7.42 -7.76
N ARG A 383 -1.89 -8.37 -8.65
CA ARG A 383 -2.22 -9.76 -8.30
C ARG A 383 -1.24 -10.73 -8.96
N VAL A 384 -0.86 -11.77 -8.20
CA VAL A 384 0.06 -12.83 -8.63
C VAL A 384 -0.71 -14.14 -8.83
N ASN A 385 -0.59 -14.71 -10.01
CA ASN A 385 -1.04 -16.08 -10.26
C ASN A 385 0.10 -17.05 -9.96
N ILE A 386 0.17 -17.51 -8.73
CA ILE A 386 1.26 -18.36 -8.23
C ILE A 386 1.41 -19.63 -9.06
N ARG A 387 0.31 -20.29 -9.45
CA ARG A 387 0.36 -21.51 -10.25
C ARG A 387 0.98 -21.28 -11.61
N ARG A 388 0.63 -20.19 -12.28
CA ARG A 388 1.22 -19.81 -13.57
C ARG A 388 2.70 -19.49 -13.42
N GLU A 389 3.08 -18.63 -12.48
CA GLU A 389 4.47 -18.22 -12.28
C GLU A 389 5.36 -19.39 -11.85
N ALA A 390 4.86 -20.28 -11.00
CA ALA A 390 5.56 -21.51 -10.65
C ALA A 390 5.77 -22.44 -11.87
N SER A 391 4.76 -22.57 -12.75
CA SER A 391 4.90 -23.34 -14.00
C SER A 391 5.93 -22.73 -14.94
N GLU A 392 5.95 -21.41 -15.05
CA GLU A 392 6.96 -20.67 -15.81
C GLU A 392 8.36 -20.88 -15.21
N GLY A 393 8.49 -20.85 -13.88
CA GLY A 393 9.72 -21.17 -13.17
C GLY A 393 10.22 -22.60 -13.43
N LEU A 394 9.31 -23.59 -13.42
CA LEU A 394 9.64 -24.99 -13.71
C LEU A 394 10.16 -25.20 -15.14
N SER A 395 9.57 -24.50 -16.12
CA SER A 395 9.94 -24.61 -17.54
C SER A 395 11.14 -23.75 -17.92
N ARG A 396 11.52 -22.79 -17.10
CA ARG A 396 12.65 -21.89 -17.35
C ARG A 396 13.98 -22.68 -17.38
N VAL A 397 14.82 -22.32 -18.32
CA VAL A 397 16.22 -22.76 -18.34
C VAL A 397 17.08 -21.58 -17.92
N PRO A 398 17.52 -21.50 -16.64
CA PRO A 398 18.38 -20.42 -16.20
C PRO A 398 19.71 -20.41 -16.92
N ASN A 399 20.28 -19.22 -17.11
CA ASN A 399 21.67 -19.12 -17.56
C ASN A 399 22.62 -19.43 -16.38
N ALA A 400 23.04 -20.69 -16.27
CA ALA A 400 23.88 -21.14 -15.16
C ALA A 400 25.17 -20.33 -15.00
N ARG A 401 25.75 -19.81 -16.11
CA ARG A 401 26.95 -18.97 -16.06
C ARG A 401 26.64 -17.61 -15.37
N HIS A 402 25.53 -16.97 -15.72
CA HIS A 402 25.12 -15.72 -15.09
C HIS A 402 24.71 -15.91 -13.62
N ALA A 403 23.99 -16.99 -13.32
CA ALA A 403 23.59 -17.33 -11.97
C ALA A 403 24.80 -17.61 -11.06
N GLU A 404 25.80 -18.33 -11.57
CA GLU A 404 27.07 -18.56 -10.87
C GLU A 404 27.83 -17.23 -10.67
N GLY A 405 27.86 -16.36 -11.68
CA GLY A 405 28.42 -15.01 -11.56
C GLY A 405 27.76 -14.21 -10.44
N PHE A 406 26.42 -14.22 -10.36
CA PHE A 406 25.68 -13.54 -9.30
C PHE A 406 25.98 -14.14 -7.91
N ARG A 407 26.03 -15.47 -7.78
CA ARG A 407 26.39 -16.15 -6.53
C ARG A 407 27.77 -15.74 -6.03
N LEU A 408 28.78 -15.73 -6.93
CA LEU A 408 30.13 -15.27 -6.61
C LEU A 408 30.18 -13.78 -6.25
N SER A 409 29.36 -12.96 -6.90
CA SER A 409 29.24 -11.54 -6.55
C SER A 409 28.69 -11.36 -5.13
N LEU A 410 27.73 -12.17 -4.73
CA LEU A 410 27.19 -12.14 -3.38
C LEU A 410 28.22 -12.63 -2.34
N GLU A 411 28.92 -13.74 -2.65
CA GLU A 411 30.04 -14.23 -1.83
C GLU A 411 31.11 -13.14 -1.63
N GLY A 412 31.54 -12.50 -2.71
CA GLY A 412 32.52 -11.40 -2.63
C GLY A 412 32.02 -10.20 -1.84
N TRP A 413 30.72 -9.90 -1.88
CA TRP A 413 30.11 -8.88 -1.05
C TRP A 413 30.17 -9.23 0.44
N ARG A 414 29.86 -10.48 0.82
CA ARG A 414 29.96 -10.96 2.21
C ARG A 414 31.39 -10.93 2.72
N GLU A 415 32.37 -11.32 1.90
CA GLU A 415 33.79 -11.19 2.24
C GLU A 415 34.20 -9.72 2.49
N LEU A 416 33.66 -8.80 1.69
CA LEU A 416 33.93 -7.35 1.88
C LEU A 416 33.34 -6.83 3.18
N GLU A 417 32.13 -7.23 3.55
CA GLU A 417 31.50 -6.88 4.82
C GLU A 417 32.29 -7.41 6.01
N GLN A 418 32.91 -8.58 5.88
CA GLN A 418 33.82 -9.17 6.86
C GLN A 418 35.23 -8.56 6.82
N LYS A 419 35.46 -7.53 5.96
CA LYS A 419 36.75 -6.86 5.78
C LYS A 419 37.85 -7.76 5.17
N ASN A 420 37.49 -8.88 4.57
CA ASN A 420 38.41 -9.76 3.85
C ASN A 420 38.55 -9.27 2.39
N VAL A 421 39.18 -8.13 2.23
CA VAL A 421 39.31 -7.42 0.93
C VAL A 421 39.97 -8.28 -0.17
N PRO A 422 41.02 -9.09 0.08
CA PRO A 422 41.62 -9.93 -0.96
C PRO A 422 40.66 -11.01 -1.48
N ALA A 423 39.93 -11.70 -0.60
CA ALA A 423 38.95 -12.71 -0.98
C ALA A 423 37.78 -12.07 -1.73
N ALA A 424 37.27 -10.93 -1.24
CA ALA A 424 36.22 -10.16 -1.90
C ALA A 424 36.61 -9.81 -3.34
N ALA A 425 37.77 -9.20 -3.55
CA ALA A 425 38.24 -8.81 -4.90
C ALA A 425 38.35 -10.04 -5.83
N SER A 426 38.92 -11.14 -5.35
CA SER A 426 39.05 -12.38 -6.15
C SER A 426 37.70 -12.98 -6.55
N ALA A 427 36.74 -13.05 -5.62
CA ALA A 427 35.39 -13.57 -5.91
C ALA A 427 34.66 -12.67 -6.93
N LEU A 428 34.74 -11.34 -6.76
CA LEU A 428 34.09 -10.36 -7.63
C LEU A 428 34.73 -10.32 -9.04
N GLU A 429 36.03 -10.46 -9.17
CA GLU A 429 36.70 -10.61 -10.46
C GLU A 429 36.22 -11.86 -11.22
N ARG A 430 36.10 -13.00 -10.52
CA ARG A 430 35.55 -14.24 -11.08
C ARG A 430 34.05 -14.05 -11.45
N ALA A 431 33.29 -13.35 -10.65
CA ALA A 431 31.88 -13.03 -10.95
C ALA A 431 31.77 -12.26 -12.28
N LEU A 432 32.59 -11.24 -12.47
CA LEU A 432 32.61 -10.42 -13.69
C LEU A 432 33.17 -11.18 -14.90
N ALA A 433 34.06 -12.15 -14.72
CA ALA A 433 34.49 -13.05 -15.79
C ALA A 433 33.35 -13.93 -16.33
N LEU A 434 32.36 -14.26 -15.47
CA LEU A 434 31.17 -15.03 -15.84
C LEU A 434 30.06 -14.14 -16.42
N ASN A 435 29.83 -12.97 -15.83
CA ASN A 435 28.84 -11.98 -16.29
C ASN A 435 29.42 -10.54 -16.31
N PRO A 436 30.12 -10.16 -17.40
CA PRO A 436 30.81 -8.86 -17.47
C PRO A 436 29.89 -7.63 -17.43
N ARG A 437 28.56 -7.80 -17.63
CA ARG A 437 27.58 -6.71 -17.65
C ARG A 437 26.72 -6.64 -16.39
N ASP A 438 27.01 -7.42 -15.37
CA ASP A 438 26.28 -7.37 -14.11
C ASP A 438 26.60 -6.08 -13.34
N PRO A 439 25.68 -5.11 -13.24
CA PRO A 439 25.97 -3.85 -12.59
C PRO A 439 26.11 -3.99 -11.07
N ILE A 440 25.47 -4.99 -10.46
CA ILE A 440 25.61 -5.24 -9.03
C ILE A 440 27.01 -5.77 -8.74
N ALA A 441 27.48 -6.72 -9.53
CA ALA A 441 28.85 -7.25 -9.40
C ALA A 441 29.90 -6.17 -9.64
N ARG A 442 29.70 -5.27 -10.64
CA ARG A 442 30.59 -4.14 -10.90
C ARG A 442 30.65 -3.16 -9.73
N TYR A 443 29.48 -2.77 -9.21
CA TYR A 443 29.42 -1.90 -8.05
C TYR A 443 30.19 -2.50 -6.87
N ARG A 444 29.91 -3.75 -6.54
CA ARG A 444 30.59 -4.48 -5.46
C ARG A 444 32.10 -4.57 -5.68
N TYR A 445 32.53 -4.83 -6.93
CA TYR A 445 33.95 -4.88 -7.26
C TYR A 445 34.60 -3.50 -7.13
N GLY A 446 33.95 -2.43 -7.60
CA GLY A 446 34.40 -1.05 -7.37
C GLY A 446 34.62 -0.75 -5.89
N ARG A 447 33.70 -1.17 -5.01
CA ARG A 447 33.83 -1.04 -3.56
C ARG A 447 35.01 -1.85 -2.97
N ALA A 448 35.24 -3.06 -3.50
CA ALA A 448 36.37 -3.89 -3.08
C ALA A 448 37.72 -3.29 -3.52
N LEU A 449 37.80 -2.72 -4.73
CA LEU A 449 38.97 -2.00 -5.22
C LEU A 449 39.26 -0.75 -4.40
N GLU A 450 38.24 0.03 -4.07
CA GLU A 450 38.36 1.19 -3.16
C GLU A 450 38.90 0.75 -1.78
N ALA A 451 38.35 -0.30 -1.19
CA ALA A 451 38.83 -0.84 0.08
C ALA A 451 40.28 -1.33 0.03
N ARG A 452 40.77 -1.75 -1.17
CA ARG A 452 42.18 -2.11 -1.43
C ARG A 452 43.08 -0.90 -1.64
N GLY A 453 42.51 0.30 -1.80
CA GLY A 453 43.24 1.55 -2.11
C GLY A 453 43.48 1.77 -3.61
N ASP A 454 42.84 1.00 -4.48
CA ASP A 454 42.88 1.18 -5.93
C ASP A 454 41.75 2.11 -6.40
N ASP A 455 41.92 3.41 -6.12
CA ASP A 455 40.94 4.46 -6.45
C ASP A 455 40.69 4.55 -7.97
N THR A 456 41.70 4.23 -8.80
CA THR A 456 41.59 4.30 -10.26
C THR A 456 40.71 3.14 -10.79
N GLY A 457 41.00 1.93 -10.35
CA GLY A 457 40.18 0.75 -10.69
C GLY A 457 38.76 0.88 -10.16
N ALA A 458 38.61 1.34 -8.92
CA ALA A 458 37.31 1.59 -8.31
C ALA A 458 36.45 2.56 -9.14
N LEU A 459 37.04 3.68 -9.56
CA LEU A 459 36.34 4.67 -10.38
C LEU A 459 35.88 4.07 -11.72
N ALA A 460 36.76 3.30 -12.40
CA ALA A 460 36.43 2.68 -13.67
C ALA A 460 35.22 1.72 -13.58
N GLU A 461 35.17 0.88 -12.52
CA GLU A 461 34.08 -0.06 -12.33
C GLU A 461 32.77 0.63 -11.89
N LEU A 462 32.84 1.65 -11.05
CA LEU A 462 31.68 2.45 -10.66
C LEU A 462 31.11 3.25 -11.84
N GLU A 463 31.95 3.83 -12.68
CA GLU A 463 31.51 4.49 -13.93
C GLU A 463 30.89 3.48 -14.91
N ALA A 464 31.39 2.26 -14.97
CA ALA A 464 30.77 1.19 -15.77
C ALA A 464 29.42 0.78 -15.18
N THR A 465 29.26 0.76 -13.85
CA THR A 465 27.96 0.50 -13.18
C THR A 465 26.91 1.52 -13.62
N VAL A 466 27.22 2.81 -13.52
CA VAL A 466 26.24 3.87 -13.84
C VAL A 466 25.98 4.02 -15.34
N ARG A 467 26.89 3.55 -16.20
CA ARG A 467 26.69 3.46 -17.66
C ARG A 467 25.58 2.48 -18.02
N ASP A 468 25.48 1.38 -17.29
CA ASP A 468 24.47 0.36 -17.44
C ASP A 468 23.32 0.50 -16.40
N ALA A 469 23.07 1.71 -15.92
CA ALA A 469 22.12 2.04 -14.84
C ALA A 469 20.70 1.44 -15.00
N ARG A 470 20.26 1.23 -16.26
CA ARG A 470 18.94 0.61 -16.54
C ARG A 470 18.81 -0.83 -16.06
N LEU A 471 19.94 -1.51 -15.82
CA LEU A 471 19.99 -2.89 -15.37
C LEU A 471 20.22 -3.02 -13.86
N ALA A 472 20.45 -1.90 -13.17
CA ALA A 472 20.73 -1.84 -11.74
C ALA A 472 19.55 -1.30 -10.95
N PRO A 473 19.39 -1.70 -9.67
CA PRO A 473 18.48 -1.02 -8.77
C PRO A 473 18.84 0.46 -8.61
N ALA A 474 17.84 1.35 -8.65
CA ALA A 474 18.08 2.79 -8.55
C ALA A 474 18.85 3.21 -7.27
N PRO A 475 18.59 2.62 -6.07
CA PRO A 475 19.41 2.89 -4.90
C PRO A 475 20.90 2.61 -5.11
N LEU A 476 21.23 1.48 -5.72
CA LEU A 476 22.63 1.12 -6.02
C LEU A 476 23.29 2.09 -7.00
N VAL A 477 22.53 2.57 -8.00
CA VAL A 477 23.03 3.62 -8.94
C VAL A 477 23.29 4.93 -8.20
N GLY A 478 22.41 5.33 -7.28
CA GLY A 478 22.59 6.49 -6.42
C GLY A 478 23.86 6.40 -5.56
N ASP A 479 24.06 5.25 -4.94
CA ASP A 479 25.24 4.97 -4.14
C ASP A 479 26.51 4.94 -4.99
N ALA A 480 26.46 4.40 -6.22
CA ALA A 480 27.59 4.44 -7.15
C ALA A 480 27.98 5.87 -7.50
N TYR A 481 27.03 6.78 -7.77
CA TYR A 481 27.32 8.20 -8.00
C TYR A 481 27.91 8.88 -6.75
N MET A 482 27.46 8.51 -5.56
CA MET A 482 28.04 9.02 -4.31
C MET A 482 29.52 8.62 -4.18
N GLU A 483 29.86 7.37 -4.47
CA GLU A 483 31.25 6.89 -4.40
C GLU A 483 32.12 7.50 -5.51
N ILE A 484 31.62 7.61 -6.74
CA ILE A 484 32.30 8.35 -7.83
C ILE A 484 32.62 9.77 -7.39
N ALA A 485 31.66 10.46 -6.78
CA ALA A 485 31.86 11.83 -6.30
C ALA A 485 32.95 11.91 -5.21
N ARG A 486 32.95 10.97 -4.24
CA ARG A 486 34.00 10.90 -3.19
C ARG A 486 35.36 10.59 -3.76
N LEU A 487 35.48 9.70 -4.74
CA LEU A 487 36.72 9.38 -5.43
C LEU A 487 37.29 10.62 -6.19
N HIS A 488 36.42 11.37 -6.87
CA HIS A 488 36.82 12.63 -7.52
C HIS A 488 37.24 13.69 -6.51
N GLU A 489 36.54 13.78 -5.38
CA GLU A 489 36.89 14.74 -4.31
C GLU A 489 38.28 14.43 -3.72
N ARG A 490 38.57 13.15 -3.39
CA ARG A 490 39.91 12.73 -2.92
C ARG A 490 41.01 13.02 -3.93
N ALA A 491 40.71 12.93 -5.23
CA ALA A 491 41.65 13.23 -6.30
C ALA A 491 41.75 14.72 -6.64
N GLY A 492 41.08 15.61 -5.90
CA GLY A 492 41.06 17.06 -6.16
C GLY A 492 40.27 17.48 -7.40
N ARG A 493 39.53 16.58 -8.01
CA ARG A 493 38.72 16.83 -9.22
C ARG A 493 37.33 17.40 -8.85
N ARG A 494 37.33 18.64 -8.32
CA ARG A 494 36.13 19.28 -7.74
C ARG A 494 34.94 19.35 -8.70
N ALA A 495 35.18 19.69 -9.98
CA ALA A 495 34.09 19.81 -10.96
C ALA A 495 33.37 18.47 -11.20
N GLN A 496 34.14 17.39 -11.33
CA GLN A 496 33.60 16.03 -11.51
C GLN A 496 32.88 15.56 -10.26
N ALA A 497 33.41 15.86 -9.06
CA ALA A 497 32.72 15.54 -7.80
C ALA A 497 31.35 16.24 -7.71
N ILE A 498 31.31 17.55 -8.03
CA ILE A 498 30.03 18.30 -8.05
C ILE A 498 29.05 17.69 -9.04
N ALA A 499 29.47 17.35 -10.26
CA ALA A 499 28.59 16.75 -11.27
C ALA A 499 28.00 15.40 -10.78
N ALA A 500 28.80 14.53 -10.17
CA ALA A 500 28.33 13.26 -9.65
C ALA A 500 27.36 13.44 -8.45
N TYR A 501 27.66 14.36 -7.51
CA TYR A 501 26.74 14.69 -6.42
C TYR A 501 25.43 15.30 -6.93
N GLN A 502 25.44 16.11 -7.98
CA GLN A 502 24.21 16.64 -8.58
C GLN A 502 23.30 15.53 -9.08
N ILE A 503 23.86 14.54 -9.78
CA ILE A 503 23.08 13.38 -10.24
C ILE A 503 22.53 12.61 -9.04
N ALA A 504 23.39 12.26 -8.06
CA ALA A 504 22.96 11.53 -6.87
C ALA A 504 21.86 12.26 -6.08
N SER A 505 21.87 13.60 -6.06
CA SER A 505 20.87 14.39 -5.32
C SER A 505 19.49 14.45 -5.95
N THR A 506 19.36 14.04 -7.23
CA THR A 506 18.11 14.14 -8.00
C THR A 506 17.72 12.85 -8.69
N LEU A 507 18.50 11.77 -8.49
CA LEU A 507 18.25 10.49 -9.15
C LEU A 507 16.94 9.87 -8.68
N PHE A 508 15.99 9.72 -9.58
CA PHE A 508 14.71 9.10 -9.27
C PHE A 508 14.88 7.65 -8.79
N GLY A 509 14.22 7.30 -7.67
CA GLY A 509 14.30 5.97 -7.06
C GLY A 509 15.57 5.72 -6.22
N ALA A 510 16.49 6.68 -6.12
CA ALA A 510 17.57 6.60 -5.12
C ALA A 510 17.03 6.85 -3.71
N ALA A 511 17.72 6.31 -2.70
CA ALA A 511 17.32 6.47 -1.31
C ALA A 511 17.30 7.95 -0.88
N GLN A 512 16.33 8.34 -0.06
CA GLN A 512 16.25 9.69 0.50
C GLN A 512 17.52 10.09 1.28
N ALA A 513 18.16 9.11 1.94
CA ALA A 513 19.45 9.33 2.60
C ALA A 513 20.55 9.73 1.62
N THR A 514 20.60 9.11 0.44
CA THR A 514 21.53 9.43 -0.65
C THR A 514 21.29 10.84 -1.17
N HIS A 515 20.03 11.24 -1.43
CA HIS A 515 19.69 12.62 -1.84
C HIS A 515 20.15 13.65 -0.80
N THR A 516 19.90 13.38 0.48
CA THR A 516 20.27 14.27 1.58
C THR A 516 21.79 14.40 1.71
N ALA A 517 22.50 13.28 1.65
CA ALA A 517 23.97 13.26 1.73
C ALA A 517 24.63 14.00 0.55
N ALA A 518 24.13 13.76 -0.67
CA ALA A 518 24.59 14.43 -1.87
C ALA A 518 24.36 15.96 -1.80
N SER A 519 23.18 16.39 -1.37
CA SER A 519 22.84 17.83 -1.21
C SER A 519 23.72 18.52 -0.17
N ARG A 520 24.04 17.86 0.94
CA ARG A 520 24.98 18.37 1.95
C ARG A 520 26.39 18.51 1.39
N ALA A 521 26.87 17.52 0.62
CA ALA A 521 28.18 17.55 -0.02
C ALA A 521 28.26 18.70 -1.04
N LEU A 522 27.22 18.91 -1.86
CA LEU A 522 27.14 20.04 -2.79
C LEU A 522 27.25 21.39 -2.07
N THR A 523 26.46 21.58 -1.00
CA THR A 523 26.51 22.82 -0.20
C THR A 523 27.91 23.07 0.38
N ARG A 524 28.62 22.03 0.83
CA ARG A 524 29.98 22.12 1.33
C ARG A 524 30.97 22.51 0.22
N LEU A 525 30.86 21.91 -0.96
CA LEU A 525 31.76 22.14 -2.08
C LEU A 525 31.51 23.48 -2.79
N GLN A 526 30.35 24.09 -2.65
CA GLN A 526 30.06 25.40 -3.25
C GLN A 526 30.51 26.58 -2.39
N ARG A 527 30.81 26.34 -1.12
CA ARG A 527 31.46 27.29 -0.22
C ARG A 527 32.96 27.28 -0.45
#